data_ac175bfd21bb48caee9173d5941d7bf2
#
_entry.id   ac175bfd21bb48caee9173d5941d7bf2
#
_cell.length_a   1.000
_cell.length_b   1.000
_cell.length_c   1.000
_cell.angle_alpha   90.00
_cell.angle_beta   90.00
_cell.angle_gamma   90.00
#
_symmetry.space_group_name_H-M   'P 1'
#
loop_
_entity.id
_entity.type
_entity.pdbx_description
1 polymer ?
#
loop_
_entity_poly.entity_id
_entity_poly.type
_entity_poly.pdbx_seq_one_letter_code
_entity_poly.pdbx_strand_id
1 'polypeptide(L)'
;MSRRQCVLTGLSLPFWSLAAHAQAKPALQFPRDLGSHPDFAIEWWYITGQLLSGQRQFGFQLTFFRSRVPVTQGMRSNFAAKQLIFAHAAITDVAGKRLLHDQRIARTSGAAQVDLASASTVDTALRLGDWSLTRAGNTYQAKARGQEFAFEVALQETQALLLQGDLGLSRKGPQAEQMSLYYSLPQLRVSGQLQVAGQSLSVQGQAWLDHEWSQSVMHPDAVGWDWIGMNLLDGSALTVFRLRTKTGDALWAGGSFRAAGQASPEVFGPQDVVFTAGRIWKSPASGTIYPVEWSVRVTRSTRGGAPTTEHYSVKAVIDNQELDSRQSTGAIYWEGLSELFDSQGKLVGRGYLEMTGYANPLIL
;
A
#
# COMPACT_ATOMS: atom_id res chain seq x y z
N MET A 1 -30.17 59.70 -62.54
CA MET A 1 -30.46 59.36 -61.12
C MET A 1 -30.38 57.84 -60.94
N SER A 2 -29.26 57.30 -60.49
CA SER A 2 -29.01 55.91 -60.41
C SER A 2 -28.92 55.54 -58.88
N ARG A 3 -29.78 54.64 -58.41
CA ARG A 3 -29.76 54.08 -57.06
C ARG A 3 -28.77 52.88 -56.99
N ARG A 4 -27.72 53.03 -56.26
CA ARG A 4 -26.81 51.91 -55.93
C ARG A 4 -27.42 51.16 -54.79
N GLN A 5 -27.69 49.86 -54.98
CA GLN A 5 -28.02 48.90 -53.91
C GLN A 5 -26.70 48.35 -53.33
N CYS A 6 -26.51 48.50 -52.01
CA CYS A 6 -25.47 47.82 -51.27
C CYS A 6 -25.97 46.43 -50.83
N VAL A 7 -25.31 45.38 -51.31
CA VAL A 7 -25.51 43.98 -50.81
C VAL A 7 -24.57 43.75 -49.65
N LEU A 8 -25.13 43.55 -48.48
CA LEU A 8 -24.40 43.09 -47.28
C LEU A 8 -24.34 41.56 -47.33
N THR A 9 -23.14 41.01 -47.64
CA THR A 9 -22.85 39.59 -47.49
C THR A 9 -22.45 39.31 -46.05
N GLY A 10 -23.35 38.66 -45.30
CA GLY A 10 -23.07 38.18 -43.96
C GLY A 10 -22.16 36.93 -44.00
N LEU A 11 -20.95 37.03 -43.50
CA LEU A 11 -20.09 35.86 -43.22
C LEU A 11 -20.56 35.19 -41.93
N SER A 12 -21.19 34.05 -42.07
CA SER A 12 -21.44 33.14 -40.94
C SER A 12 -20.18 32.31 -40.68
N LEU A 13 -19.50 32.57 -39.56
CA LEU A 13 -18.42 31.72 -39.04
C LEU A 13 -19.04 30.49 -38.37
N PRO A 14 -18.59 29.26 -38.68
CA PRO A 14 -19.06 28.09 -37.97
C PRO A 14 -18.49 28.09 -36.54
N PHE A 15 -19.35 28.11 -35.54
CA PHE A 15 -18.99 27.79 -34.15
C PHE A 15 -18.62 26.30 -34.07
N TRP A 16 -17.35 26.01 -34.06
CA TRP A 16 -16.86 24.69 -33.65
C TRP A 16 -17.01 24.60 -32.12
N SER A 17 -18.01 23.86 -31.67
CA SER A 17 -18.11 23.43 -30.28
C SER A 17 -16.95 22.49 -30.00
N LEU A 18 -15.95 22.95 -29.25
CA LEU A 18 -14.97 22.09 -28.61
C LEU A 18 -15.73 21.30 -27.57
N ALA A 19 -16.23 20.11 -27.95
CA ALA A 19 -16.67 19.12 -26.98
C ALA A 19 -15.43 18.70 -26.17
N ALA A 20 -15.30 19.22 -24.95
CA ALA A 20 -14.35 18.73 -24.00
C ALA A 20 -14.70 17.26 -23.75
N HIS A 21 -13.92 16.35 -24.32
CA HIS A 21 -13.98 14.93 -23.97
C HIS A 21 -13.58 14.85 -22.49
N ALA A 22 -14.56 14.68 -21.63
CA ALA A 22 -14.30 14.27 -20.26
C ALA A 22 -13.56 12.93 -20.35
N GLN A 23 -12.27 12.94 -20.05
CA GLN A 23 -11.46 11.73 -20.03
C GLN A 23 -12.10 10.81 -18.98
N ALA A 24 -12.56 9.63 -19.42
CA ALA A 24 -13.18 8.68 -18.52
C ALA A 24 -12.19 8.36 -17.39
N LYS A 25 -12.69 8.41 -16.14
CA LYS A 25 -11.88 8.04 -14.98
C LYS A 25 -11.34 6.62 -15.20
N PRO A 26 -10.05 6.36 -14.96
CA PRO A 26 -9.52 5.01 -15.02
C PRO A 26 -10.28 4.15 -13.99
N ALA A 27 -10.85 3.04 -14.46
CA ALA A 27 -11.56 2.08 -13.62
C ALA A 27 -10.79 0.78 -13.59
N LEU A 28 -10.71 0.17 -12.39
CA LEU A 28 -10.11 -1.15 -12.22
C LEU A 28 -10.88 -2.22 -12.97
N GLN A 29 -10.18 -3.11 -13.67
CA GLN A 29 -10.73 -4.18 -14.48
C GLN A 29 -10.20 -5.54 -14.02
N PHE A 30 -11.03 -6.32 -13.36
CA PHE A 30 -10.65 -7.67 -12.91
C PHE A 30 -11.07 -8.74 -13.92
N PRO A 31 -10.23 -9.77 -14.16
CA PRO A 31 -9.01 -10.15 -13.41
C PRO A 31 -7.72 -9.43 -13.87
N ARG A 32 -7.74 -8.58 -14.91
CA ARG A 32 -6.55 -7.93 -15.48
C ARG A 32 -5.70 -7.22 -14.40
N ASP A 33 -6.33 -6.48 -13.52
CA ASP A 33 -5.65 -5.64 -12.54
C ASP A 33 -5.21 -6.38 -11.27
N LEU A 34 -5.29 -7.72 -11.29
CA LEU A 34 -4.54 -8.58 -10.36
C LEU A 34 -3.07 -8.72 -10.78
N GLY A 35 -2.76 -8.50 -12.05
CA GLY A 35 -1.41 -8.52 -12.61
C GLY A 35 -0.69 -7.18 -12.54
N SER A 36 0.55 -7.16 -13.01
CA SER A 36 1.40 -5.97 -13.01
C SER A 36 1.03 -4.96 -14.10
N HIS A 37 1.37 -3.69 -13.85
CA HIS A 37 1.12 -2.52 -14.68
C HIS A 37 2.44 -1.86 -15.13
N PRO A 38 3.22 -2.48 -16.05
CA PRO A 38 4.58 -2.07 -16.38
C PRO A 38 4.69 -0.67 -16.99
N ASP A 39 3.59 -0.09 -17.48
CA ASP A 39 3.55 1.26 -18.04
C ASP A 39 3.47 2.36 -16.98
N PHE A 40 3.09 2.00 -15.76
CA PHE A 40 3.12 2.92 -14.63
C PHE A 40 4.52 3.07 -14.06
N ALA A 41 4.81 4.23 -13.44
CA ALA A 41 6.13 4.54 -12.90
C ALA A 41 6.48 3.62 -11.73
N ILE A 42 5.54 3.41 -10.83
CA ILE A 42 5.74 2.62 -9.61
C ILE A 42 4.52 1.75 -9.32
N GLU A 43 4.76 0.60 -8.69
CA GLU A 43 3.74 -0.37 -8.30
C GLU A 43 4.26 -1.20 -7.13
N TRP A 44 3.36 -1.60 -6.20
CA TRP A 44 3.71 -2.51 -5.13
C TRP A 44 2.58 -3.45 -4.74
N TRP A 45 2.99 -4.61 -4.27
CA TRP A 45 2.16 -5.62 -3.60
C TRP A 45 2.70 -5.75 -2.18
N TYR A 46 1.89 -5.36 -1.23
CA TYR A 46 2.26 -5.26 0.18
C TYR A 46 1.40 -6.23 0.99
N ILE A 47 2.03 -7.23 1.59
CA ILE A 47 1.35 -8.19 2.45
C ILE A 47 1.89 -8.06 3.86
N THR A 48 0.98 -7.90 4.81
CA THR A 48 1.29 -7.88 6.23
C THR A 48 0.28 -8.68 7.01
N GLY A 49 0.69 -9.21 8.16
CA GLY A 49 -0.23 -9.97 8.97
C GLY A 49 0.35 -10.46 10.28
N GLN A 50 -0.56 -11.05 11.05
CA GLN A 50 -0.25 -11.76 12.29
C GLN A 50 -0.21 -13.26 12.04
N LEU A 51 0.80 -13.92 12.60
CA LEU A 51 0.93 -15.38 12.64
C LEU A 51 0.95 -15.87 14.08
N LEU A 52 0.32 -17.01 14.31
CA LEU A 52 0.26 -17.70 15.60
C LEU A 52 0.80 -19.12 15.46
N SER A 53 1.65 -19.55 16.38
CA SER A 53 2.07 -20.94 16.56
C SER A 53 1.93 -21.30 18.04
N GLY A 54 0.86 -22.00 18.40
CA GLY A 54 0.46 -22.14 19.79
C GLY A 54 0.20 -20.79 20.44
N GLN A 55 0.92 -20.48 21.51
CA GLN A 55 0.84 -19.17 22.19
C GLN A 55 1.84 -18.13 21.66
N ARG A 56 2.72 -18.50 20.73
CA ARG A 56 3.69 -17.59 20.15
C ARG A 56 3.04 -16.75 19.06
N GLN A 57 3.27 -15.45 19.12
CA GLN A 57 2.79 -14.47 18.17
C GLN A 57 3.95 -13.90 17.36
N PHE A 58 3.71 -13.75 16.05
CA PHE A 58 4.63 -13.13 15.12
C PHE A 58 3.88 -12.14 14.23
N GLY A 59 4.58 -11.08 13.80
CA GLY A 59 4.20 -10.31 12.64
C GLY A 59 4.95 -10.83 11.41
N PHE A 60 4.39 -10.68 10.22
CA PHE A 60 5.13 -10.91 8.99
C PHE A 60 4.78 -9.85 7.95
N GLN A 61 5.74 -9.57 7.11
CA GLN A 61 5.62 -8.65 5.99
C GLN A 61 6.33 -9.24 4.78
N LEU A 62 5.72 -9.08 3.60
CA LEU A 62 6.35 -9.30 2.29
C LEU A 62 5.87 -8.22 1.34
N THR A 63 6.77 -7.39 0.87
CA THR A 63 6.46 -6.37 -0.12
C THR A 63 7.28 -6.60 -1.37
N PHE A 64 6.62 -6.63 -2.52
CA PHE A 64 7.26 -6.52 -3.82
C PHE A 64 6.98 -5.14 -4.37
N PHE A 65 8.01 -4.50 -4.90
CA PHE A 65 7.93 -3.22 -5.58
C PHE A 65 8.43 -3.39 -7.02
N ARG A 66 7.82 -2.65 -7.91
CA ARG A 66 8.26 -2.51 -9.30
C ARG A 66 8.42 -1.03 -9.62
N SER A 67 9.55 -0.67 -10.18
CA SER A 67 9.81 0.68 -10.67
C SER A 67 10.21 0.62 -12.15
N ARG A 68 9.56 1.44 -12.98
CA ARG A 68 9.89 1.60 -14.40
C ARG A 68 11.15 2.45 -14.55
N VAL A 69 12.07 2.02 -15.40
CA VAL A 69 13.29 2.76 -15.71
C VAL A 69 13.12 3.47 -17.06
N PRO A 70 12.76 4.74 -17.11
CA PRO A 70 12.37 5.43 -18.36
C PRO A 70 13.48 5.46 -19.42
N VAL A 71 14.73 5.69 -19.00
CA VAL A 71 15.87 5.90 -19.90
C VAL A 71 16.28 4.64 -20.68
N THR A 72 15.87 3.47 -20.26
CA THR A 72 16.24 2.20 -20.88
C THR A 72 15.12 1.53 -21.69
N GLN A 73 13.91 2.12 -21.72
CA GLN A 73 12.75 1.50 -22.39
C GLN A 73 12.98 1.22 -23.88
N GLY A 74 13.67 2.12 -24.58
CA GLY A 74 13.99 1.98 -26.02
C GLY A 74 15.17 1.04 -26.31
N MET A 75 15.90 0.54 -25.31
CA MET A 75 17.06 -0.33 -25.51
C MET A 75 16.63 -1.74 -25.94
N ARG A 76 17.33 -2.32 -26.94
CA ARG A 76 17.06 -3.67 -27.45
C ARG A 76 17.86 -4.77 -26.72
N SER A 77 18.80 -4.41 -25.86
CA SER A 77 19.63 -5.35 -25.12
C SER A 77 18.81 -6.15 -24.12
N ASN A 78 19.00 -7.47 -24.08
CA ASN A 78 18.46 -8.34 -23.03
C ASN A 78 19.02 -8.03 -21.62
N PHE A 79 20.02 -7.16 -21.53
CA PHE A 79 20.59 -6.68 -20.27
C PHE A 79 20.08 -5.30 -19.86
N ALA A 80 19.23 -4.65 -20.68
CA ALA A 80 18.64 -3.35 -20.33
C ALA A 80 17.72 -3.49 -19.11
N ALA A 81 17.95 -2.67 -18.08
CA ALA A 81 17.07 -2.62 -16.92
C ALA A 81 15.79 -1.85 -17.27
N LYS A 82 14.80 -2.50 -17.87
CA LYS A 82 13.50 -1.86 -18.19
C LYS A 82 12.65 -1.64 -16.97
N GLN A 83 12.71 -2.57 -16.03
CA GLN A 83 12.08 -2.48 -14.72
C GLN A 83 13.12 -2.85 -13.64
N LEU A 84 12.97 -2.28 -12.46
CA LEU A 84 13.59 -2.76 -11.24
C LEU A 84 12.49 -3.43 -10.41
N ILE A 85 12.79 -4.61 -9.90
CA ILE A 85 11.95 -5.30 -8.92
C ILE A 85 12.78 -5.43 -7.66
N PHE A 86 12.25 -4.94 -6.56
CA PHE A 86 12.83 -5.10 -5.25
C PHE A 86 11.79 -5.61 -4.28
N ALA A 87 12.25 -6.28 -3.24
CA ALA A 87 11.36 -6.86 -2.25
C ALA A 87 11.97 -6.76 -0.86
N HIS A 88 11.09 -6.55 0.11
CA HIS A 88 11.40 -6.58 1.53
C HIS A 88 10.58 -7.69 2.18
N ALA A 89 11.21 -8.42 3.09
CA ALA A 89 10.51 -9.40 3.92
C ALA A 89 10.96 -9.25 5.37
N ALA A 90 10.02 -9.37 6.30
CA ALA A 90 10.30 -9.25 7.71
C ALA A 90 9.45 -10.18 8.55
N ILE A 91 9.99 -10.56 9.71
CA ILE A 91 9.32 -11.28 10.79
C ILE A 91 9.52 -10.49 12.08
N THR A 92 8.42 -10.07 12.70
CA THR A 92 8.41 -9.57 14.07
C THR A 92 8.27 -10.76 15.02
N ASP A 93 9.34 -11.14 15.72
CA ASP A 93 9.27 -12.11 16.82
C ASP A 93 8.86 -11.36 18.09
N VAL A 94 7.59 -11.43 18.45
CA VAL A 94 7.04 -10.67 19.58
C VAL A 94 7.67 -11.12 20.91
N ALA A 95 7.84 -12.42 21.11
CA ALA A 95 8.46 -12.98 22.32
C ALA A 95 9.96 -12.64 22.40
N GLY A 96 10.66 -12.64 21.26
CA GLY A 96 12.06 -12.26 21.15
C GLY A 96 12.28 -10.73 21.14
N LYS A 97 11.22 -9.93 21.06
CA LYS A 97 11.26 -8.45 20.99
C LYS A 97 12.18 -7.93 19.89
N ARG A 98 12.15 -8.54 18.73
CA ARG A 98 13.03 -8.19 17.61
C ARG A 98 12.33 -8.29 16.26
N LEU A 99 12.76 -7.46 15.33
CA LEU A 99 12.46 -7.55 13.91
C LEU A 99 13.62 -8.25 13.22
N LEU A 100 13.31 -9.29 12.44
CA LEU A 100 14.21 -9.93 11.49
C LEU A 100 13.78 -9.51 10.11
N HIS A 101 14.69 -8.99 9.30
CA HIS A 101 14.33 -8.56 7.95
C HIS A 101 15.44 -8.85 6.95
N ASP A 102 15.06 -8.89 5.68
CA ASP A 102 15.98 -9.03 4.54
C ASP A 102 15.39 -8.30 3.34
N GLN A 103 16.24 -7.99 2.36
CA GLN A 103 15.87 -7.25 1.17
C GLN A 103 16.57 -7.77 -0.06
N ARG A 104 15.93 -7.61 -1.21
CA ARG A 104 16.48 -8.02 -2.52
C ARG A 104 16.14 -6.99 -3.58
N ILE A 105 16.98 -6.92 -4.59
CA ILE A 105 16.76 -6.11 -5.79
C ILE A 105 17.33 -6.81 -7.01
N ALA A 106 16.60 -6.79 -8.11
CA ALA A 106 17.09 -7.18 -9.43
C ALA A 106 16.43 -6.34 -10.53
N ARG A 107 17.16 -6.19 -11.63
CA ARG A 107 16.58 -5.68 -12.86
C ARG A 107 15.81 -6.75 -13.60
N THR A 108 14.87 -6.33 -14.44
CA THR A 108 14.30 -7.19 -15.47
C THR A 108 14.30 -6.45 -16.81
N SER A 109 14.61 -7.18 -17.87
CA SER A 109 14.60 -6.71 -19.25
C SER A 109 13.35 -7.16 -20.00
N GLY A 110 12.57 -8.07 -19.41
CA GLY A 110 11.49 -8.83 -20.02
C GLY A 110 11.95 -10.12 -20.72
N ALA A 111 13.26 -10.43 -20.65
CA ALA A 111 13.82 -11.67 -21.20
C ALA A 111 13.89 -12.74 -20.10
N ALA A 112 12.87 -13.58 -20.02
CA ALA A 112 12.69 -14.56 -18.94
C ALA A 112 13.88 -15.50 -18.71
N GLN A 113 14.70 -15.73 -19.75
CA GLN A 113 15.85 -16.63 -19.70
C GLN A 113 17.04 -16.06 -18.90
N VAL A 114 17.11 -14.72 -18.75
CA VAL A 114 18.24 -14.06 -18.08
C VAL A 114 17.80 -13.24 -16.86
N ASP A 115 16.51 -13.02 -16.68
CA ASP A 115 16.00 -12.19 -15.59
C ASP A 115 15.85 -13.01 -14.30
N LEU A 116 16.43 -12.49 -13.21
CA LEU A 116 16.25 -13.04 -11.85
C LEU A 116 14.92 -12.62 -11.23
N ALA A 117 14.24 -11.65 -11.84
CA ALA A 117 12.98 -11.11 -11.36
C ALA A 117 11.93 -11.10 -12.47
N SER A 118 10.67 -11.25 -12.09
CA SER A 118 9.53 -11.13 -13.00
C SER A 118 8.29 -10.67 -12.28
N ALA A 119 7.40 -9.95 -13.00
CA ALA A 119 6.06 -9.58 -12.58
C ALA A 119 5.11 -9.84 -13.76
N SER A 120 4.19 -10.77 -13.60
CA SER A 120 3.20 -11.12 -14.64
C SER A 120 2.18 -10.01 -14.81
N THR A 121 1.77 -9.75 -16.05
CA THR A 121 0.69 -8.80 -16.37
C THR A 121 -0.69 -9.45 -16.43
N VAL A 122 -0.80 -10.74 -16.21
CA VAL A 122 -2.05 -11.52 -16.34
C VAL A 122 -2.73 -11.71 -14.98
N ASP A 123 -1.95 -12.07 -13.97
CA ASP A 123 -2.39 -12.29 -12.59
C ASP A 123 -1.20 -12.04 -11.66
N THR A 124 -1.42 -12.00 -10.34
CA THR A 124 -0.34 -11.88 -9.36
C THR A 124 0.59 -13.10 -9.48
N ALA A 125 1.75 -12.87 -10.11
CA ALA A 125 2.84 -13.84 -10.18
C ALA A 125 4.16 -13.08 -10.22
N LEU A 126 4.72 -12.89 -9.03
CA LEU A 126 5.94 -12.14 -8.76
C LEU A 126 7.04 -13.11 -8.34
N ARG A 127 8.24 -12.88 -8.85
CA ARG A 127 9.44 -13.64 -8.49
C ARG A 127 10.64 -12.72 -8.39
N LEU A 128 11.47 -12.95 -7.36
CA LEU A 128 12.76 -12.30 -7.20
C LEU A 128 13.74 -13.31 -6.54
N GLY A 129 14.52 -13.98 -7.37
CA GLY A 129 15.31 -15.13 -6.94
C GLY A 129 14.41 -16.28 -6.47
N ASP A 130 14.54 -16.67 -5.20
CA ASP A 130 13.71 -17.69 -4.53
C ASP A 130 12.54 -17.10 -3.73
N TRP A 131 12.36 -15.78 -3.72
CA TRP A 131 11.17 -15.12 -3.17
C TRP A 131 10.06 -15.06 -4.21
N SER A 132 8.83 -15.26 -3.76
CA SER A 132 7.68 -15.23 -4.68
C SER A 132 6.39 -14.81 -3.97
N LEU A 133 5.51 -14.24 -4.77
CA LEU A 133 4.11 -14.04 -4.46
C LEU A 133 3.31 -14.46 -5.70
N THR A 134 2.52 -15.51 -5.58
CA THR A 134 1.71 -16.04 -6.69
C THR A 134 0.27 -16.24 -6.27
N ARG A 135 -0.66 -16.07 -7.19
CA ARG A 135 -2.09 -16.29 -6.99
C ARG A 135 -2.58 -17.46 -7.83
N ALA A 136 -3.43 -18.29 -7.25
CA ALA A 136 -4.18 -19.32 -7.93
C ALA A 136 -5.61 -19.40 -7.37
N GLY A 137 -6.58 -19.08 -8.19
CA GLY A 137 -7.97 -18.96 -7.75
C GLY A 137 -8.15 -17.84 -6.72
N ASN A 138 -8.57 -18.17 -5.51
CA ASN A 138 -8.73 -17.24 -4.39
C ASN A 138 -7.64 -17.37 -3.31
N THR A 139 -6.49 -17.93 -3.67
CA THR A 139 -5.39 -18.19 -2.72
C THR A 139 -4.09 -17.61 -3.25
N TYR A 140 -3.41 -16.84 -2.41
CA TYR A 140 -2.05 -16.39 -2.66
C TYR A 140 -1.06 -17.29 -1.94
N GLN A 141 0.09 -17.54 -2.57
CA GLN A 141 1.23 -18.22 -1.97
C GLN A 141 2.36 -17.21 -1.85
N ALA A 142 2.79 -16.95 -0.62
CA ALA A 142 3.88 -16.04 -0.31
C ALA A 142 5.06 -16.81 0.25
N LYS A 143 6.24 -16.60 -0.32
CA LYS A 143 7.48 -17.27 0.08
C LYS A 143 8.64 -16.29 0.13
N ALA A 144 9.33 -16.26 1.26
CA ALA A 144 10.56 -15.51 1.43
C ALA A 144 11.53 -16.24 2.35
N ARG A 145 12.82 -16.01 2.13
CA ARG A 145 13.92 -16.54 2.93
C ARG A 145 14.96 -15.47 3.14
N GLY A 146 15.13 -15.05 4.38
CA GLY A 146 16.23 -14.21 4.84
C GLY A 146 17.34 -15.03 5.48
N GLN A 147 18.29 -14.32 6.10
CA GLN A 147 19.42 -14.96 6.80
C GLN A 147 18.95 -15.70 8.06
N GLU A 148 18.03 -15.11 8.83
CA GLU A 148 17.61 -15.62 10.14
C GLU A 148 16.18 -16.18 10.16
N PHE A 149 15.47 -16.09 9.04
CA PHE A 149 14.09 -16.56 8.92
C PHE A 149 13.77 -17.10 7.53
N ALA A 150 12.71 -17.88 7.44
CA ALA A 150 12.03 -18.18 6.18
C ALA A 150 10.56 -18.42 6.47
N PHE A 151 9.70 -18.09 5.51
CA PHE A 151 8.31 -18.48 5.57
C PHE A 151 7.78 -18.91 4.21
N GLU A 152 6.81 -19.80 4.25
CA GLU A 152 6.00 -20.20 3.12
C GLU A 152 4.55 -20.32 3.62
N VAL A 153 3.71 -19.39 3.17
CA VAL A 153 2.33 -19.27 3.67
C VAL A 153 1.33 -19.14 2.52
N ALA A 154 0.19 -19.80 2.70
CA ALA A 154 -1.00 -19.62 1.88
C ALA A 154 -1.91 -18.57 2.53
N LEU A 155 -2.41 -17.65 1.71
CA LEU A 155 -3.32 -16.58 2.13
C LEU A 155 -4.61 -16.73 1.33
N GLN A 156 -5.67 -17.17 1.99
CA GLN A 156 -6.97 -17.40 1.36
C GLN A 156 -7.86 -16.16 1.47
N GLU A 157 -8.40 -15.71 0.37
CA GLU A 157 -9.42 -14.66 0.35
C GLU A 157 -10.67 -15.12 1.12
N THR A 158 -11.13 -14.31 2.06
CA THR A 158 -12.36 -14.57 2.84
C THR A 158 -13.44 -13.55 2.57
N GLN A 159 -13.08 -12.46 1.92
CA GLN A 159 -13.95 -11.34 1.58
C GLN A 159 -13.63 -10.83 0.17
N ALA A 160 -14.56 -10.07 -0.41
CA ALA A 160 -14.32 -9.40 -1.69
C ALA A 160 -13.24 -8.33 -1.59
N LEU A 161 -12.67 -7.97 -2.73
CA LEU A 161 -11.75 -6.83 -2.87
C LEU A 161 -12.34 -5.57 -2.23
N LEU A 162 -11.48 -4.81 -1.57
CA LEU A 162 -11.78 -3.49 -1.02
C LEU A 162 -11.16 -2.45 -1.94
N LEU A 163 -11.97 -1.82 -2.78
CA LEU A 163 -11.53 -0.75 -3.67
C LEU A 163 -11.31 0.52 -2.85
N GLN A 164 -10.12 1.07 -2.87
CA GLN A 164 -9.76 2.26 -2.11
C GLN A 164 -10.16 3.54 -2.83
N GLY A 165 -10.58 4.56 -2.08
CA GLY A 165 -11.01 5.82 -2.65
C GLY A 165 -12.26 5.69 -3.53
N ASP A 166 -12.33 6.44 -4.62
CA ASP A 166 -13.46 6.42 -5.55
C ASP A 166 -13.29 5.22 -6.52
N LEU A 167 -13.88 4.06 -6.14
CA LEU A 167 -13.86 2.81 -6.91
C LEU A 167 -12.43 2.34 -7.32
N GLY A 168 -11.47 2.49 -6.42
CA GLY A 168 -10.09 2.14 -6.65
C GLY A 168 -9.20 3.33 -7.03
N LEU A 169 -9.75 4.52 -7.20
CA LEU A 169 -9.01 5.75 -7.44
C LEU A 169 -8.72 6.45 -6.11
N SER A 170 -7.55 6.24 -5.57
CA SER A 170 -7.13 6.79 -4.27
C SER A 170 -6.36 8.10 -4.46
N ARG A 171 -6.91 9.21 -3.95
CA ARG A 171 -6.25 10.52 -3.96
C ARG A 171 -5.09 10.55 -2.98
N LYS A 172 -3.97 11.15 -3.43
CA LYS A 172 -2.74 11.31 -2.65
C LYS A 172 -2.32 12.78 -2.52
N GLY A 173 -3.23 13.69 -2.84
CA GLY A 173 -2.98 15.12 -2.74
C GLY A 173 -4.12 15.96 -3.31
N PRO A 174 -4.02 17.30 -3.22
CA PRO A 174 -5.05 18.22 -3.66
C PRO A 174 -5.26 18.26 -5.18
N GLN A 175 -4.23 17.92 -5.97
CA GLN A 175 -4.31 17.94 -7.44
C GLN A 175 -4.86 16.62 -7.97
N ALA A 176 -5.57 16.66 -9.10
CA ALA A 176 -6.25 15.50 -9.65
C ALA A 176 -5.29 14.37 -10.06
N GLU A 177 -4.10 14.74 -10.52
CA GLU A 177 -3.04 13.85 -10.99
C GLU A 177 -2.34 13.10 -9.83
N GLN A 178 -2.47 13.62 -8.60
CA GLN A 178 -1.91 13.01 -7.39
C GLN A 178 -2.83 11.91 -6.89
N MET A 179 -2.79 10.79 -7.58
CA MET A 179 -3.63 9.62 -7.32
C MET A 179 -2.90 8.33 -7.66
N SER A 180 -3.40 7.26 -7.10
CA SER A 180 -3.03 5.90 -7.44
C SER A 180 -4.28 5.08 -7.77
N LEU A 181 -4.08 3.98 -8.49
CA LEU A 181 -5.04 2.90 -8.57
C LEU A 181 -4.71 1.90 -7.47
N TYR A 182 -5.69 1.57 -6.62
CA TYR A 182 -5.42 0.91 -5.36
C TYR A 182 -6.60 0.05 -4.91
N TYR A 183 -6.31 -1.21 -4.60
CA TYR A 183 -7.23 -2.10 -3.91
C TYR A 183 -6.54 -2.86 -2.78
N SER A 184 -7.33 -3.31 -1.82
CA SER A 184 -6.89 -4.13 -0.70
C SER A 184 -7.65 -5.45 -0.64
N LEU A 185 -7.04 -6.45 -0.05
CA LEU A 185 -7.66 -7.71 0.38
C LEU A 185 -7.49 -7.83 1.90
N PRO A 186 -8.48 -7.35 2.67
CA PRO A 186 -8.46 -7.52 4.11
C PRO A 186 -8.89 -8.94 4.52
N GLN A 187 -8.65 -9.27 5.78
CA GLN A 187 -9.13 -10.50 6.41
C GLN A 187 -8.66 -11.80 5.72
N LEU A 188 -7.51 -11.80 5.03
CA LEU A 188 -6.94 -13.00 4.44
C LEU A 188 -6.65 -14.03 5.53
N ARG A 189 -7.16 -15.25 5.37
CA ARG A 189 -6.81 -16.36 6.28
C ARG A 189 -5.46 -16.92 5.90
N VAL A 190 -4.56 -17.01 6.86
CA VAL A 190 -3.19 -17.48 6.66
C VAL A 190 -2.97 -18.84 7.28
N SER A 191 -2.25 -19.71 6.57
CA SER A 191 -1.69 -20.97 7.09
C SER A 191 -0.38 -21.29 6.40
N GLY A 192 0.54 -21.97 7.08
CA GLY A 192 1.80 -22.37 6.46
C GLY A 192 2.90 -22.66 7.47
N GLN A 193 4.14 -22.43 7.07
CA GLN A 193 5.35 -22.70 7.84
C GLN A 193 6.18 -21.42 8.01
N LEU A 194 6.70 -21.26 9.22
CA LEU A 194 7.67 -20.22 9.59
C LEU A 194 8.91 -20.89 10.17
N GLN A 195 10.08 -20.54 9.63
CA GLN A 195 11.37 -20.90 10.21
C GLN A 195 11.94 -19.65 10.89
N VAL A 196 12.26 -19.77 12.17
CA VAL A 196 12.85 -18.67 12.95
C VAL A 196 13.65 -19.28 14.11
N ALA A 197 14.83 -18.72 14.41
CA ALA A 197 15.72 -19.19 15.45
C ALA A 197 16.02 -20.70 15.37
N GLY A 198 16.20 -21.24 14.14
CA GLY A 198 16.47 -22.66 13.89
C GLY A 198 15.26 -23.59 14.07
N GLN A 199 14.08 -23.08 14.38
CA GLN A 199 12.85 -23.85 14.57
C GLN A 199 11.94 -23.73 13.34
N SER A 200 11.30 -24.83 12.94
CA SER A 200 10.22 -24.84 11.96
C SER A 200 8.88 -24.92 12.71
N LEU A 201 8.02 -23.94 12.48
CA LEU A 201 6.76 -23.75 13.18
C LEU A 201 5.60 -23.79 12.18
N SER A 202 4.61 -24.62 12.42
CA SER A 202 3.32 -24.49 11.73
C SER A 202 2.61 -23.24 12.26
N VAL A 203 2.16 -22.38 11.33
CA VAL A 203 1.52 -21.12 11.67
C VAL A 203 0.16 -20.98 11.03
N GLN A 204 -0.70 -20.22 11.70
CA GLN A 204 -1.98 -19.76 11.18
C GLN A 204 -2.20 -18.31 11.59
N GLY A 205 -3.07 -17.57 10.88
CA GLY A 205 -3.29 -16.18 11.23
C GLY A 205 -4.20 -15.43 10.29
N GLN A 206 -4.07 -14.13 10.30
CA GLN A 206 -4.77 -13.21 9.41
C GLN A 206 -3.78 -12.23 8.79
N ALA A 207 -4.07 -11.85 7.53
CA ALA A 207 -3.27 -10.90 6.79
C ALA A 207 -4.13 -9.87 6.06
N TRP A 208 -3.43 -8.86 5.58
CA TRP A 208 -3.87 -7.80 4.70
C TRP A 208 -2.98 -7.79 3.47
N LEU A 209 -3.54 -7.57 2.28
CA LEU A 209 -2.79 -7.34 1.05
C LEU A 209 -3.24 -6.03 0.43
N ASP A 210 -2.29 -5.20 0.03
CA ASP A 210 -2.48 -4.05 -0.83
C ASP A 210 -1.81 -4.27 -2.18
N HIS A 211 -2.49 -3.85 -3.23
CA HIS A 211 -1.90 -3.69 -4.55
C HIS A 211 -2.21 -2.29 -5.05
N GLU A 212 -1.15 -1.54 -5.31
CA GLU A 212 -1.26 -0.13 -5.67
C GLU A 212 -0.25 0.24 -6.74
N TRP A 213 -0.65 1.08 -7.71
CA TRP A 213 0.22 1.57 -8.76
C TRP A 213 -0.10 3.01 -9.15
N SER A 214 0.92 3.75 -9.56
CA SER A 214 0.80 5.17 -9.88
C SER A 214 1.88 5.66 -10.86
N GLN A 215 1.59 6.78 -11.51
CA GLN A 215 2.61 7.57 -12.24
C GLN A 215 3.38 8.51 -11.31
N SER A 216 2.76 8.93 -10.18
CA SER A 216 3.36 9.77 -9.17
C SER A 216 2.64 9.57 -7.84
N VAL A 217 3.36 9.05 -6.86
CA VAL A 217 2.76 8.67 -5.57
C VAL A 217 2.73 9.83 -4.59
N MET A 218 3.68 10.77 -4.69
CA MET A 218 3.87 11.78 -3.66
C MET A 218 3.74 13.19 -4.22
N HIS A 219 3.11 14.05 -3.41
CA HIS A 219 3.19 15.49 -3.59
C HIS A 219 4.65 15.94 -3.38
N PRO A 220 5.17 16.94 -4.14
CA PRO A 220 6.55 17.43 -3.98
C PRO A 220 6.93 17.86 -2.56
N ASP A 221 5.96 18.38 -1.78
CA ASP A 221 6.20 18.80 -0.40
C ASP A 221 6.04 17.66 0.62
N ALA A 222 5.65 16.47 0.20
CA ALA A 222 5.53 15.33 1.08
C ALA A 222 6.91 14.69 1.30
N VAL A 223 7.24 14.40 2.55
CA VAL A 223 8.49 13.72 2.92
C VAL A 223 8.29 12.23 3.21
N GLY A 224 7.04 11.79 3.39
CA GLY A 224 6.66 10.43 3.70
C GLY A 224 5.21 10.35 4.13
N TRP A 225 4.83 9.17 4.61
CA TRP A 225 3.46 8.90 5.08
C TRP A 225 3.45 8.14 6.40
N ASP A 226 2.29 8.20 7.05
CA ASP A 226 1.85 7.27 8.09
C ASP A 226 0.62 6.55 7.55
N TRP A 227 0.61 5.23 7.63
CA TRP A 227 -0.45 4.37 7.13
C TRP A 227 -0.78 3.28 8.14
N ILE A 228 -2.05 2.91 8.24
CA ILE A 228 -2.51 1.71 8.94
C ILE A 228 -3.46 0.90 8.08
N GLY A 229 -3.33 -0.43 8.15
CA GLY A 229 -4.30 -1.39 7.64
C GLY A 229 -4.64 -2.38 8.75
N MET A 230 -5.91 -2.38 9.15
CA MET A 230 -6.39 -3.11 10.33
C MET A 230 -7.50 -4.09 9.97
N ASN A 231 -7.31 -5.34 10.29
CA ASN A 231 -8.35 -6.36 10.33
C ASN A 231 -9.05 -6.28 11.69
N LEU A 232 -10.32 -5.88 11.70
CA LEU A 232 -11.07 -5.80 12.93
C LEU A 232 -11.59 -7.18 13.35
N LEU A 233 -11.74 -7.38 14.65
CA LEU A 233 -12.14 -8.67 15.22
C LEU A 233 -13.57 -9.07 14.89
N ASP A 234 -14.42 -8.12 14.50
CA ASP A 234 -15.78 -8.34 14.04
C ASP A 234 -15.86 -8.67 12.53
N GLY A 235 -14.72 -8.72 11.83
CA GLY A 235 -14.64 -8.94 10.39
C GLY A 235 -14.69 -7.67 9.55
N SER A 236 -14.79 -6.50 10.16
CA SER A 236 -14.66 -5.21 9.48
C SER A 236 -13.21 -4.95 9.07
N ALA A 237 -12.99 -3.97 8.19
CA ALA A 237 -11.69 -3.56 7.72
C ALA A 237 -11.56 -2.03 7.80
N LEU A 238 -10.43 -1.54 8.32
CA LEU A 238 -10.11 -0.13 8.41
C LEU A 238 -8.73 0.12 7.80
N THR A 239 -8.64 1.05 6.86
CA THR A 239 -7.36 1.63 6.45
C THR A 239 -7.45 3.14 6.48
N VAL A 240 -6.43 3.80 6.99
CA VAL A 240 -6.28 5.26 6.94
C VAL A 240 -4.81 5.61 6.77
N PHE A 241 -4.57 6.73 6.10
CA PHE A 241 -3.23 7.24 5.87
C PHE A 241 -3.20 8.77 5.92
N ARG A 242 -2.01 9.31 6.12
CA ARG A 242 -1.70 10.70 5.85
C ARG A 242 -0.34 10.83 5.18
N LEU A 243 -0.23 11.76 4.24
CA LEU A 243 1.02 12.26 3.71
C LEU A 243 1.49 13.44 4.57
N ARG A 244 2.78 13.48 4.90
CA ARG A 244 3.34 14.49 5.81
C ARG A 244 4.27 15.44 5.09
N THR A 245 4.20 16.70 5.48
CA THR A 245 5.21 17.72 5.19
C THR A 245 6.45 17.52 6.05
N LYS A 246 7.52 18.26 5.74
CA LYS A 246 8.76 18.29 6.54
C LYS A 246 8.53 18.75 8.01
N THR A 247 7.50 19.57 8.26
CA THR A 247 7.12 20.03 9.61
C THR A 247 6.30 18.99 10.38
N GLY A 248 5.89 17.88 9.73
CA GLY A 248 5.08 16.85 10.33
C GLY A 248 3.57 17.04 10.16
N ASP A 249 3.16 18.17 9.55
CA ASP A 249 1.75 18.45 9.28
C ASP A 249 1.18 17.52 8.20
N ALA A 250 -0.11 17.22 8.28
CA ALA A 250 -0.80 16.45 7.25
C ALA A 250 -0.99 17.32 6.00
N LEU A 251 -0.38 16.93 4.90
CA LEU A 251 -0.59 17.52 3.59
C LEU A 251 -1.85 16.97 2.93
N TRP A 252 -2.10 15.69 3.12
CA TRP A 252 -3.27 14.97 2.64
C TRP A 252 -3.53 13.79 3.56
N ALA A 253 -4.81 13.44 3.73
CA ALA A 253 -5.21 12.25 4.45
C ALA A 253 -6.38 11.56 3.74
N GLY A 254 -6.61 10.30 4.06
CA GLY A 254 -7.69 9.52 3.48
C GLY A 254 -7.73 8.11 4.03
N GLY A 255 -8.61 7.31 3.45
CA GLY A 255 -8.76 5.91 3.82
C GLY A 255 -10.15 5.39 3.57
N SER A 256 -10.46 4.24 4.16
CA SER A 256 -11.78 3.63 4.06
C SER A 256 -12.08 2.72 5.26
N PHE A 257 -13.36 2.56 5.52
CA PHE A 257 -13.89 1.57 6.45
C PHE A 257 -14.92 0.71 5.73
N ARG A 258 -14.81 -0.61 5.86
CA ARG A 258 -15.83 -1.54 5.39
C ARG A 258 -16.31 -2.39 6.56
N ALA A 259 -17.59 -2.24 6.92
CA ALA A 259 -18.21 -3.07 7.95
C ALA A 259 -18.31 -4.54 7.48
N ALA A 260 -18.27 -5.46 8.43
CA ALA A 260 -18.40 -6.87 8.18
C ALA A 260 -19.67 -7.18 7.34
N GLY A 261 -19.53 -7.99 6.29
CA GLY A 261 -20.63 -8.36 5.41
C GLY A 261 -21.11 -7.29 4.43
N GLN A 262 -20.55 -6.08 4.46
CA GLN A 262 -20.88 -5.03 3.49
C GLN A 262 -20.02 -5.15 2.23
N ALA A 263 -20.61 -4.87 1.07
CA ALA A 263 -19.90 -4.90 -0.21
C ALA A 263 -19.10 -3.62 -0.47
N SER A 264 -19.65 -2.47 -0.09
CA SER A 264 -19.05 -1.16 -0.36
C SER A 264 -18.44 -0.55 0.89
N PRO A 265 -17.23 0.04 0.79
CA PRO A 265 -16.65 0.79 1.87
C PRO A 265 -17.28 2.18 2.00
N GLU A 266 -17.13 2.75 3.18
CA GLU A 266 -17.18 4.17 3.43
C GLU A 266 -15.79 4.74 3.19
N VAL A 267 -15.70 5.80 2.38
CA VAL A 267 -14.42 6.42 1.99
C VAL A 267 -14.23 7.72 2.75
N PHE A 268 -13.03 7.93 3.26
CA PHE A 268 -12.63 9.10 4.04
C PHE A 268 -11.89 10.11 3.20
N GLY A 269 -12.26 11.38 3.33
CA GLY A 269 -11.55 12.51 2.77
C GLY A 269 -10.49 13.07 3.74
N PRO A 270 -9.75 14.10 3.29
CA PRO A 270 -8.63 14.66 4.06
C PRO A 270 -9.01 15.30 5.39
N GLN A 271 -10.28 15.69 5.58
CA GLN A 271 -10.79 16.27 6.83
C GLN A 271 -11.34 15.21 7.80
N ASP A 272 -11.58 14.00 7.30
CA ASP A 272 -12.21 12.93 8.07
C ASP A 272 -11.22 12.15 8.93
N VAL A 273 -9.92 12.25 8.65
CA VAL A 273 -8.86 11.47 9.30
C VAL A 273 -7.85 12.38 9.96
N VAL A 274 -7.63 12.19 11.27
CA VAL A 274 -6.60 12.91 12.02
C VAL A 274 -5.76 11.95 12.82
N PHE A 275 -4.44 12.00 12.60
CA PHE A 275 -3.44 11.29 13.37
C PHE A 275 -2.82 12.22 14.41
N THR A 276 -2.80 11.80 15.67
CA THR A 276 -2.12 12.50 16.76
C THR A 276 -1.11 11.55 17.37
N ALA A 277 0.18 11.96 17.36
CA ALA A 277 1.27 11.15 17.91
C ALA A 277 1.10 10.99 19.42
N GLY A 278 1.27 9.76 19.89
CA GLY A 278 1.31 9.39 21.29
C GLY A 278 2.74 9.12 21.77
N ARG A 279 2.96 7.94 22.36
CA ARG A 279 4.28 7.51 22.83
C ARG A 279 5.28 7.41 21.67
N ILE A 280 6.47 7.92 21.90
CA ILE A 280 7.58 7.88 20.95
C ILE A 280 8.64 6.86 21.36
N TRP A 281 9.36 6.34 20.39
CA TRP A 281 10.50 5.46 20.55
C TRP A 281 11.67 5.96 19.68
N LYS A 282 12.87 5.94 20.23
CA LYS A 282 14.08 6.27 19.49
C LYS A 282 14.80 4.98 19.10
N SER A 283 15.01 4.78 17.81
CA SER A 283 15.75 3.63 17.29
C SER A 283 17.20 3.64 17.81
N PRO A 284 17.68 2.55 18.43
CA PRO A 284 19.09 2.44 18.78
C PRO A 284 19.99 2.24 17.56
N ALA A 285 19.45 1.81 16.42
CA ALA A 285 20.21 1.54 15.21
C ALA A 285 20.42 2.80 14.36
N SER A 286 19.38 3.56 14.07
CA SER A 286 19.43 4.74 13.21
C SER A 286 19.47 6.07 14.00
N GLY A 287 19.03 6.06 15.25
CA GLY A 287 18.79 7.25 16.04
C GLY A 287 17.49 7.99 15.69
N THR A 288 16.73 7.49 14.72
CA THR A 288 15.44 8.06 14.29
C THR A 288 14.38 7.92 15.37
N ILE A 289 13.50 8.90 15.47
CA ILE A 289 12.41 8.93 16.46
C ILE A 289 11.10 8.63 15.74
N TYR A 290 10.37 7.63 16.22
CA TYR A 290 9.08 7.20 15.69
C TYR A 290 7.98 7.27 16.75
N PRO A 291 6.78 7.76 16.42
CA PRO A 291 5.60 7.57 17.27
C PRO A 291 5.11 6.12 17.14
N VAL A 292 5.32 5.32 18.17
CA VAL A 292 4.92 3.90 18.20
C VAL A 292 3.53 3.68 18.82
N GLU A 293 2.87 4.76 19.20
CA GLU A 293 1.46 4.84 19.54
C GLU A 293 0.84 6.06 18.88
N TRP A 294 -0.40 5.88 18.38
CA TRP A 294 -1.16 6.92 17.72
C TRP A 294 -2.58 6.99 18.25
N SER A 295 -3.11 8.19 18.42
CA SER A 295 -4.55 8.42 18.45
C SER A 295 -5.01 8.75 17.02
N VAL A 296 -5.96 7.97 16.52
CA VAL A 296 -6.53 8.14 15.18
C VAL A 296 -8.01 8.49 15.34
N ARG A 297 -8.38 9.68 14.90
CA ARG A 297 -9.78 10.11 14.84
C ARG A 297 -10.29 9.95 13.41
N VAL A 298 -11.43 9.28 13.27
CA VAL A 298 -12.11 9.06 12.00
C VAL A 298 -13.53 9.63 12.09
N THR A 299 -13.89 10.51 11.16
CA THR A 299 -15.25 11.01 11.01
C THR A 299 -15.95 10.23 9.93
N ARG A 300 -17.03 9.55 10.26
CA ARG A 300 -17.82 8.70 9.37
C ARG A 300 -19.12 9.40 8.99
N SER A 301 -19.41 9.40 7.70
CA SER A 301 -20.67 9.95 7.15
C SER A 301 -21.64 8.81 6.91
N THR A 302 -22.62 8.63 7.78
CA THR A 302 -23.69 7.67 7.55
C THR A 302 -24.69 8.21 6.53
N ARG A 303 -25.10 7.39 5.56
CA ARG A 303 -26.13 7.78 4.58
C ARG A 303 -27.42 8.17 5.32
N GLY A 304 -27.75 9.49 5.32
CA GLY A 304 -28.98 10.02 5.92
C GLY A 304 -28.93 10.25 7.44
N GLY A 305 -27.77 10.06 8.10
CA GLY A 305 -27.55 10.33 9.51
C GLY A 305 -26.56 11.48 9.75
N ALA A 306 -26.48 11.96 11.00
CA ALA A 306 -25.42 12.87 11.41
C ALA A 306 -24.06 12.14 11.34
N PRO A 307 -22.96 12.85 10.98
CA PRO A 307 -21.62 12.28 11.04
C PRO A 307 -21.30 11.75 12.45
N THR A 308 -20.69 10.57 12.51
CA THR A 308 -20.20 10.00 13.78
C THR A 308 -18.68 10.08 13.81
N THR A 309 -18.13 10.37 14.98
CA THR A 309 -16.68 10.43 15.17
C THR A 309 -16.25 9.26 16.02
N GLU A 310 -15.32 8.46 15.49
CA GLU A 310 -14.71 7.35 16.20
C GLU A 310 -13.26 7.70 16.55
N HIS A 311 -12.85 7.26 17.72
CA HIS A 311 -11.50 7.44 18.23
C HIS A 311 -10.87 6.08 18.46
N TYR A 312 -9.73 5.86 17.83
CA TYR A 312 -8.94 4.66 17.98
C TYR A 312 -7.57 4.98 18.58
N SER A 313 -7.00 4.02 19.30
CA SER A 313 -5.59 4.02 19.66
C SER A 313 -4.91 2.89 18.92
N VAL A 314 -3.85 3.21 18.18
CA VAL A 314 -2.97 2.24 17.51
C VAL A 314 -1.71 2.10 18.35
N LYS A 315 -1.33 0.87 18.70
CA LYS A 315 -0.15 0.59 19.53
C LYS A 315 0.70 -0.48 18.89
N ALA A 316 1.98 -0.19 18.71
CA ALA A 316 2.97 -1.18 18.29
C ALA A 316 3.04 -2.33 19.32
N VAL A 317 3.05 -3.58 18.84
CA VAL A 317 3.18 -4.76 19.72
C VAL A 317 4.59 -4.82 20.33
N ILE A 318 5.60 -4.41 19.57
CA ILE A 318 6.96 -4.12 20.04
C ILE A 318 7.45 -2.84 19.40
N ASP A 319 8.33 -2.10 20.06
CA ASP A 319 8.79 -0.80 19.56
C ASP A 319 9.79 -0.93 18.40
N ASN A 320 10.69 -1.91 18.50
CA ASN A 320 11.76 -2.11 17.51
C ASN A 320 11.24 -2.90 16.30
N GLN A 321 10.58 -2.17 15.38
CA GLN A 321 10.15 -2.67 14.08
C GLN A 321 10.64 -1.75 12.94
N GLU A 322 11.80 -1.12 13.15
CA GLU A 322 12.49 -0.36 12.12
C GLU A 322 13.17 -1.29 11.12
N LEU A 323 12.98 -1.02 9.83
CA LEU A 323 13.53 -1.77 8.70
C LEU A 323 14.54 -0.89 7.94
N ASP A 324 15.79 -1.38 7.85
CA ASP A 324 16.82 -0.74 7.05
C ASP A 324 16.84 -1.32 5.64
N SER A 325 16.25 -0.59 4.69
CA SER A 325 16.19 -0.99 3.28
C SER A 325 17.16 -0.19 2.39
N ARG A 326 18.20 0.41 2.97
CA ARG A 326 19.13 1.26 2.22
C ARG A 326 19.83 0.54 1.07
N GLN A 327 20.01 -0.77 1.14
CA GLN A 327 20.66 -1.55 0.07
C GLN A 327 19.77 -1.72 -1.17
N SER A 328 18.45 -1.58 -1.04
CA SER A 328 17.48 -1.71 -2.14
C SER A 328 16.84 -0.38 -2.52
N THR A 329 16.30 0.35 -1.54
CA THR A 329 15.53 1.58 -1.76
C THR A 329 16.24 2.86 -1.31
N GLY A 330 17.36 2.73 -0.59
CA GLY A 330 18.04 3.88 0.02
C GLY A 330 17.35 4.41 1.28
N ALA A 331 16.27 3.78 1.74
CA ALA A 331 15.43 4.27 2.83
C ALA A 331 15.57 3.44 4.12
N ILE A 332 15.27 4.09 5.24
CA ILE A 332 14.96 3.46 6.53
C ILE A 332 13.53 3.85 6.86
N TYR A 333 12.70 2.88 7.25
CA TYR A 333 11.32 3.12 7.64
C TYR A 333 10.92 2.20 8.79
N TRP A 334 9.84 2.54 9.47
CA TRP A 334 9.30 1.72 10.55
C TRP A 334 8.00 1.08 10.06
N GLU A 335 7.89 -0.23 10.25
CA GLU A 335 6.75 -1.00 9.79
C GLU A 335 6.53 -2.18 10.71
N GLY A 336 5.35 -2.23 11.35
CA GLY A 336 5.20 -3.22 12.38
C GLY A 336 3.79 -3.63 12.75
N LEU A 337 3.73 -4.88 13.25
CA LEU A 337 2.53 -5.44 13.86
C LEU A 337 2.05 -4.52 14.98
N SER A 338 0.78 -4.14 14.88
CA SER A 338 0.15 -3.18 15.78
C SER A 338 -1.26 -3.64 16.16
N GLU A 339 -1.73 -3.18 17.30
CA GLU A 339 -3.06 -3.43 17.82
C GLU A 339 -3.90 -2.16 17.79
N LEU A 340 -5.19 -2.31 17.48
CA LEU A 340 -6.18 -1.24 17.44
C LEU A 340 -7.13 -1.36 18.61
N PHE A 341 -7.25 -0.28 19.37
CA PHE A 341 -8.16 -0.17 20.51
C PHE A 341 -9.20 0.90 20.24
N ASP A 342 -10.43 0.69 20.73
CA ASP A 342 -11.48 1.69 20.72
C ASP A 342 -11.29 2.77 21.81
N SER A 343 -12.20 3.73 21.87
CA SER A 343 -12.19 4.82 22.86
C SER A 343 -12.33 4.35 24.32
N GLN A 344 -12.75 3.10 24.55
CA GLN A 344 -12.87 2.50 25.86
C GLN A 344 -11.64 1.68 26.24
N GLY A 345 -10.63 1.61 25.35
CA GLY A 345 -9.43 0.83 25.52
C GLY A 345 -9.61 -0.67 25.29
N LYS A 346 -10.71 -1.08 24.63
CA LYS A 346 -10.95 -2.46 24.23
C LYS A 346 -10.21 -2.75 22.94
N LEU A 347 -9.49 -3.86 22.87
CA LEU A 347 -8.89 -4.36 21.65
C LEU A 347 -9.98 -4.70 20.62
N VAL A 348 -9.96 -4.03 19.47
CA VAL A 348 -10.95 -4.20 18.39
C VAL A 348 -10.36 -4.65 17.07
N GLY A 349 -9.04 -4.61 16.90
CA GLY A 349 -8.39 -5.05 15.65
C GLY A 349 -6.90 -5.28 15.78
N ARG A 350 -6.32 -5.89 14.76
CA ARG A 350 -4.88 -6.05 14.57
C ARG A 350 -4.52 -5.82 13.12
N GLY A 351 -3.33 -5.33 12.89
CA GLY A 351 -2.82 -5.06 11.56
C GLY A 351 -1.43 -4.46 11.60
N TYR A 352 -1.14 -3.59 10.67
CA TYR A 352 0.17 -2.95 10.57
C TYR A 352 0.05 -1.43 10.59
N LEU A 353 1.03 -0.83 11.21
CA LEU A 353 1.36 0.58 11.14
C LEU A 353 2.63 0.70 10.31
N GLU A 354 2.65 1.61 9.35
CA GLU A 354 3.81 1.95 8.54
C GLU A 354 4.10 3.44 8.65
N MET A 355 5.38 3.79 8.81
CA MET A 355 5.87 5.16 8.95
C MET A 355 7.10 5.36 8.09
N THR A 356 6.98 6.13 7.02
CA THR A 356 8.08 6.45 6.11
C THR A 356 8.54 7.90 6.24
N GLY A 357 9.74 8.21 5.79
CA GLY A 357 10.23 9.59 5.73
C GLY A 357 10.61 10.20 7.08
N TYR A 358 10.80 9.40 8.12
CA TYR A 358 11.26 9.87 9.44
C TYR A 358 12.79 9.95 9.54
N ALA A 359 13.49 8.98 8.99
CA ALA A 359 14.95 8.99 8.96
C ALA A 359 15.47 10.00 7.93
N ASN A 360 14.93 9.94 6.73
CA ASN A 360 15.20 10.88 5.63
C ASN A 360 13.94 11.00 4.77
N PRO A 361 13.73 12.12 4.06
CA PRO A 361 12.65 12.21 3.07
C PRO A 361 12.69 11.04 2.10
N LEU A 362 11.54 10.45 1.84
CA LEU A 362 11.41 9.34 0.89
C LEU A 362 11.51 9.88 -0.53
N ILE A 363 12.38 9.29 -1.34
CA ILE A 363 12.51 9.58 -2.77
C ILE A 363 12.00 8.36 -3.53
N LEU A 364 10.89 8.52 -4.29
CA LEU A 364 10.25 7.46 -5.07
C LEU A 364 10.46 7.67 -6.56
#